data_2f15d22812a8ead4b9a35c4beb0dddac
#
_entry.id   2f15d22812a8ead4b9a35c4beb0dddac
#
_cell.length_a   1.000
_cell.length_b   1.000
_cell.length_c   1.000
_cell.angle_alpha   90.00
_cell.angle_beta   90.00
_cell.angle_gamma   90.00
#
_symmetry.space_group_name_H-M   'P 1'
#
loop_
_entity.id
_entity.type
_entity.pdbx_description
1 polymer ?
#
loop_
_entity_poly.entity_id
_entity_poly.type
_entity_poly.pdbx_seq_one_letter_code
_entity_poly.pdbx_strand_id
1 'polypeptide(L)'
;MAPERSERSGLQALDQGLVDQVDVDADPFVREAVRDLQQEVAAARAARQAEAKFEELRRESGLKLNLGCGADVRVGWVNVDLTVGNGSGEAATGTKVIEFDLRRGLPLAGDSCALIYSSHFLEHLEYRHGIALMRDCHRCLERGGLLRLALPDFRLDLHAYLSGDWGYVAEFDRIAAPDFGEGFELIRGMPPELRGQAMADYVNFFIYQYGEHKTIYDHENAQLMLEHVGFGSVQRSSHREDLDGSDEIRQKYSFYLQALK
;
A
#
# COMPACT_ATOMS: atom_id res chain seq x y z
N MET A 1 -0.12 -15.56 41.21
CA MET A 1 1.26 -14.99 40.97
C MET A 1 1.91 -15.75 39.84
N ALA A 2 2.21 -15.05 38.84
CA ALA A 2 2.28 -15.36 37.42
C ALA A 2 3.52 -16.13 36.96
N PRO A 3 3.43 -16.83 35.84
CA PRO A 3 4.57 -17.22 35.02
C PRO A 3 4.64 -16.41 33.72
N GLU A 4 4.67 -15.09 33.80
CA GLU A 4 4.82 -14.21 32.61
C GLU A 4 6.28 -13.86 32.24
N ARG A 5 7.26 -14.37 32.97
CA ARG A 5 8.68 -14.04 32.71
C ARG A 5 9.44 -15.05 31.85
N SER A 6 8.90 -16.25 31.62
CA SER A 6 9.67 -17.29 30.90
C SER A 6 9.45 -17.25 29.37
N GLU A 7 8.31 -16.76 28.89
CA GLU A 7 8.08 -16.64 27.45
C GLU A 7 8.81 -15.45 26.79
N ARG A 8 9.07 -14.39 27.57
CA ARG A 8 9.83 -13.22 27.06
C ARG A 8 11.30 -13.51 26.76
N SER A 9 11.90 -14.50 27.41
CA SER A 9 13.31 -14.87 27.19
C SER A 9 13.51 -15.80 25.97
N GLY A 10 12.48 -16.58 25.62
CA GLY A 10 12.55 -17.51 24.48
C GLY A 10 12.57 -16.83 23.11
N LEU A 11 11.83 -15.72 22.95
CA LEU A 11 11.81 -14.97 21.70
C LEU A 11 13.03 -14.03 21.51
N GLN A 12 13.71 -13.67 22.61
CA GLN A 12 14.97 -12.93 22.52
C GLN A 12 16.17 -13.82 22.16
N ALA A 13 16.09 -15.13 22.44
CA ALA A 13 17.12 -16.10 22.12
C ALA A 13 17.07 -16.65 20.69
N LEU A 14 16.00 -16.38 19.94
CA LEU A 14 15.92 -16.58 18.49
C LEU A 14 16.61 -15.45 17.70
N ASP A 15 17.43 -14.69 18.41
CA ASP A 15 18.19 -13.59 17.86
C ASP A 15 19.31 -14.11 16.93
N GLN A 16 19.49 -13.43 15.84
CA GLN A 16 20.50 -13.43 14.79
C GLN A 16 21.45 -14.66 14.74
N GLY A 17 21.89 -15.20 15.90
CA GLY A 17 22.84 -16.29 16.03
C GLY A 17 22.35 -17.66 15.56
N LEU A 18 21.02 -17.92 15.49
CA LEU A 18 20.49 -19.21 15.00
C LEU A 18 20.35 -19.19 13.48
N VAL A 19 20.03 -18.03 12.91
CA VAL A 19 19.89 -17.85 11.46
C VAL A 19 21.25 -17.83 10.77
N ASP A 20 22.28 -17.30 11.45
CA ASP A 20 23.66 -17.27 10.95
C ASP A 20 24.34 -18.66 10.96
N GLN A 21 23.74 -19.66 11.61
CA GLN A 21 24.26 -21.04 11.68
C GLN A 21 23.63 -21.97 10.63
N VAL A 22 22.60 -21.52 9.91
CA VAL A 22 22.02 -22.32 8.83
C VAL A 22 22.90 -22.15 7.60
N ASP A 23 23.44 -23.26 7.09
CA ASP A 23 24.16 -23.27 5.81
C ASP A 23 23.17 -22.96 4.65
N VAL A 24 23.02 -21.66 4.42
CA VAL A 24 22.08 -21.09 3.43
C VAL A 24 22.54 -21.42 2.01
N ASP A 25 23.75 -21.93 1.81
CA ASP A 25 24.28 -22.21 0.47
C ASP A 25 23.89 -23.58 -0.07
N ALA A 26 23.35 -24.48 0.77
CA ALA A 26 23.12 -25.87 0.40
C ALA A 26 21.82 -26.10 -0.41
N ASP A 27 20.71 -25.38 -0.14
CA ASP A 27 19.41 -25.65 -0.78
C ASP A 27 18.62 -24.37 -1.07
N PRO A 28 18.12 -24.16 -2.31
CA PRO A 28 17.28 -23.00 -2.66
C PRO A 28 16.00 -22.89 -1.82
N PHE A 29 15.37 -24.00 -1.45
CA PHE A 29 14.17 -24.01 -0.61
C PHE A 29 14.47 -23.59 0.84
N VAL A 30 15.64 -23.98 1.35
CA VAL A 30 16.10 -23.55 2.68
C VAL A 30 16.37 -22.05 2.69
N ARG A 31 16.98 -21.52 1.64
CA ARG A 31 17.21 -20.06 1.49
C ARG A 31 15.89 -19.27 1.46
N GLU A 32 14.89 -19.76 0.74
CA GLU A 32 13.58 -19.13 0.65
C GLU A 32 12.89 -19.14 2.03
N ALA A 33 12.85 -20.30 2.69
CA ALA A 33 12.26 -20.44 4.02
C ALA A 33 12.96 -19.57 5.09
N VAL A 34 14.28 -19.44 5.04
CA VAL A 34 15.04 -18.56 5.95
C VAL A 34 14.71 -17.10 5.67
N ARG A 35 14.62 -16.70 4.41
CA ARG A 35 14.23 -15.34 4.02
C ARG A 35 12.84 -15.00 4.52
N ASP A 36 11.87 -15.91 4.35
CA ASP A 36 10.50 -15.73 4.80
C ASP A 36 10.44 -15.57 6.32
N LEU A 37 11.18 -16.42 7.07
CA LEU A 37 11.26 -16.32 8.52
C LEU A 37 11.91 -15.00 8.97
N GLN A 38 12.96 -14.55 8.29
CA GLN A 38 13.59 -13.26 8.57
C GLN A 38 12.62 -12.10 8.34
N GLN A 39 11.81 -12.15 7.27
CA GLN A 39 10.78 -11.17 7.00
C GLN A 39 9.69 -11.17 8.07
N GLU A 40 9.23 -12.35 8.51
CA GLU A 40 8.24 -12.46 9.58
C GLU A 40 8.76 -11.91 10.92
N VAL A 41 10.00 -12.21 11.27
CA VAL A 41 10.65 -11.69 12.49
C VAL A 41 10.80 -10.17 12.42
N ALA A 42 11.24 -9.64 11.28
CA ALA A 42 11.35 -8.19 11.06
C ALA A 42 9.98 -7.51 11.16
N ALA A 43 8.95 -8.08 10.53
CA ALA A 43 7.57 -7.59 10.60
C ALA A 43 7.01 -7.61 12.03
N ALA A 44 7.32 -8.65 12.81
CA ALA A 44 6.90 -8.73 14.21
C ALA A 44 7.60 -7.68 15.09
N ARG A 45 8.88 -7.38 14.83
CA ARG A 45 9.63 -6.31 15.52
C ARG A 45 9.07 -4.94 15.15
N ALA A 46 8.85 -4.69 13.85
CA ALA A 46 8.25 -3.45 13.37
C ALA A 46 6.85 -3.23 13.99
N ALA A 47 6.03 -4.28 14.05
CA ALA A 47 4.70 -4.21 14.67
C ALA A 47 4.75 -3.77 16.14
N ARG A 48 5.72 -4.27 16.93
CA ARG A 48 5.88 -3.85 18.34
C ARG A 48 6.31 -2.39 18.48
N GLN A 49 7.19 -1.93 17.60
CA GLN A 49 7.62 -0.52 17.59
C GLN A 49 6.45 0.38 17.14
N ALA A 50 5.67 -0.07 16.15
CA ALA A 50 4.49 0.63 15.69
C ALA A 50 3.42 0.76 16.78
N GLU A 51 3.20 -0.29 17.60
CA GLU A 51 2.25 -0.25 18.71
C GLU A 51 2.54 0.91 19.68
N ALA A 52 3.82 1.15 20.01
CA ALA A 52 4.20 2.28 20.86
C ALA A 52 3.87 3.64 20.21
N LYS A 53 4.17 3.78 18.91
CA LYS A 53 3.85 5.01 18.15
C LYS A 53 2.34 5.24 18.05
N PHE A 54 1.55 4.17 17.80
CA PHE A 54 0.09 4.27 17.78
C PHE A 54 -0.50 4.59 19.16
N GLU A 55 0.12 4.10 20.26
CA GLU A 55 -0.32 4.42 21.62
C GLU A 55 -0.19 5.92 21.92
N GLU A 56 0.89 6.56 21.44
CA GLU A 56 1.04 8.02 21.53
C GLU A 56 -0.08 8.74 20.76
N LEU A 57 -0.42 8.24 19.57
CA LEU A 57 -1.45 8.83 18.71
C LEU A 57 -2.89 8.61 19.22
N ARG A 58 -3.14 7.62 20.07
CA ARG A 58 -4.50 7.33 20.61
C ARG A 58 -5.14 8.51 21.36
N ARG A 59 -4.32 9.46 21.84
CA ARG A 59 -4.79 10.65 22.56
C ARG A 59 -4.94 11.85 21.64
N GLU A 60 -4.52 11.74 20.41
CA GLU A 60 -4.63 12.81 19.42
C GLU A 60 -5.97 12.75 18.70
N SER A 61 -6.45 13.89 18.21
CA SER A 61 -7.64 14.03 17.37
C SER A 61 -7.34 14.90 16.16
N GLY A 62 -8.21 14.83 15.16
CA GLY A 62 -8.01 15.57 13.91
C GLY A 62 -6.80 15.09 13.11
N LEU A 63 -6.40 13.83 13.29
CA LEU A 63 -5.27 13.22 12.58
C LEU A 63 -5.51 13.19 11.07
N LYS A 64 -4.43 13.39 10.32
CA LYS A 64 -4.38 13.11 8.87
C LYS A 64 -3.52 11.89 8.63
N LEU A 65 -4.10 10.84 8.05
CA LEU A 65 -3.39 9.59 7.74
C LEU A 65 -3.11 9.48 6.25
N ASN A 66 -1.90 9.03 5.91
CA ASN A 66 -1.50 8.62 4.57
C ASN A 66 -1.18 7.12 4.61
N LEU A 67 -2.08 6.28 4.09
CA LEU A 67 -2.02 4.83 4.17
C LEU A 67 -1.42 4.24 2.88
N GLY A 68 -0.42 3.36 3.03
CA GLY A 68 0.35 2.86 1.90
C GLY A 68 1.17 3.99 1.28
N CYS A 69 1.89 4.73 2.11
CA CYS A 69 2.53 5.98 1.67
C CYS A 69 3.71 5.76 0.71
N GLY A 70 4.35 4.59 0.74
CA GLY A 70 5.55 4.35 -0.05
C GLY A 70 6.58 5.46 0.12
N ALA A 71 6.95 6.09 -0.99
CA ALA A 71 7.84 7.24 -1.04
C ALA A 71 7.11 8.60 -0.85
N ASP A 72 5.78 8.64 -0.94
CA ASP A 72 4.96 9.87 -0.75
C ASP A 72 4.75 10.17 0.74
N VAL A 73 5.83 10.53 1.41
CA VAL A 73 5.82 10.88 2.84
C VAL A 73 5.40 12.34 3.02
N ARG A 74 4.27 12.58 3.69
CA ARG A 74 3.64 13.89 3.84
C ARG A 74 3.94 14.53 5.19
N VAL A 75 4.45 15.76 5.17
CA VAL A 75 4.73 16.54 6.38
C VAL A 75 3.43 16.92 7.08
N GLY A 76 3.38 16.74 8.41
CA GLY A 76 2.19 17.00 9.21
C GLY A 76 1.11 15.91 9.16
N TRP A 77 1.42 14.78 8.51
CA TRP A 77 0.58 13.59 8.45
C TRP A 77 1.19 12.43 9.24
N VAL A 78 0.38 11.47 9.57
CA VAL A 78 0.82 10.14 10.00
C VAL A 78 0.90 9.27 8.77
N ASN A 79 2.12 8.96 8.34
CA ASN A 79 2.40 8.15 7.17
C ASN A 79 2.60 6.70 7.60
N VAL A 80 1.86 5.76 7.00
CA VAL A 80 1.88 4.34 7.38
C VAL A 80 2.13 3.50 6.15
N ASP A 81 3.13 2.62 6.22
CA ASP A 81 3.43 1.62 5.20
C ASP A 81 4.07 0.39 5.81
N LEU A 82 4.10 -0.72 5.07
CA LEU A 82 4.79 -1.94 5.50
C LEU A 82 6.31 -1.75 5.54
N THR A 83 6.85 -1.04 4.56
CA THR A 83 8.26 -0.66 4.47
C THR A 83 8.37 0.78 4.04
N VAL A 84 8.91 1.61 4.89
CA VAL A 84 9.23 2.98 4.50
C VAL A 84 10.60 2.96 3.84
N GLY A 85 10.61 3.18 2.53
CA GLY A 85 11.83 3.09 1.74
C GLY A 85 12.97 3.95 2.28
N ASN A 86 14.19 3.40 2.29
CA ASN A 86 15.43 4.09 2.65
C ASN A 86 15.80 5.26 1.72
N GLY A 87 14.90 5.68 0.83
CA GLY A 87 15.13 6.71 -0.17
C GLY A 87 14.77 8.12 0.25
N SER A 88 14.08 8.30 1.34
CA SER A 88 13.80 9.64 1.86
C SER A 88 14.89 10.01 2.85
N GLY A 89 15.70 11.00 2.48
CA GLY A 89 16.54 11.71 3.44
C GLY A 89 15.76 12.04 4.71
N GLU A 90 16.47 12.34 5.80
CA GLU A 90 15.96 12.64 7.13
C GLU A 90 14.55 13.23 7.07
N ALA A 91 13.56 12.46 7.59
CA ALA A 91 12.18 12.90 7.61
C ALA A 91 12.13 14.32 8.19
N ALA A 92 11.61 15.26 7.43
CA ALA A 92 11.54 16.66 7.85
C ALA A 92 11.00 16.73 9.27
N THR A 93 11.53 17.62 10.10
CA THR A 93 11.13 17.78 11.50
C THR A 93 9.61 17.86 11.62
N GLY A 94 9.02 16.93 12.37
CA GLY A 94 7.56 16.84 12.54
C GLY A 94 6.87 15.82 11.65
N THR A 95 7.59 15.06 10.81
CA THR A 95 7.00 13.98 10.00
C THR A 95 6.89 12.70 10.82
N LYS A 96 5.68 12.15 10.95
CA LYS A 96 5.43 10.87 11.62
C LYS A 96 5.39 9.77 10.57
N VAL A 97 6.28 8.80 10.68
CA VAL A 97 6.33 7.62 9.82
C VAL A 97 6.26 6.37 10.68
N ILE A 98 5.34 5.47 10.33
CA ILE A 98 5.09 4.22 11.07
C ILE A 98 5.17 3.05 10.10
N GLU A 99 6.15 2.19 10.30
CA GLU A 99 6.20 0.89 9.61
C GLU A 99 5.20 -0.06 10.26
N PHE A 100 4.15 -0.39 9.50
CA PHE A 100 3.08 -1.24 10.01
C PHE A 100 2.34 -1.96 8.89
N ASP A 101 2.01 -3.22 9.14
CA ASP A 101 1.21 -4.03 8.23
C ASP A 101 -0.28 -3.67 8.36
N LEU A 102 -0.77 -2.88 7.41
CA LEU A 102 -2.16 -2.42 7.37
C LEU A 102 -3.20 -3.55 7.18
N ARG A 103 -2.77 -4.77 6.83
CA ARG A 103 -3.67 -5.96 6.85
C ARG A 103 -4.13 -6.29 8.26
N ARG A 104 -3.43 -5.80 9.28
CA ARG A 104 -3.76 -5.96 10.71
C ARG A 104 -4.76 -4.92 11.22
N GLY A 105 -5.22 -4.01 10.36
CA GLY A 105 -6.13 -2.93 10.70
C GLY A 105 -5.42 -1.66 11.17
N LEU A 106 -6.18 -0.71 11.73
CA LEU A 106 -5.68 0.56 12.27
C LEU A 106 -5.85 0.59 13.79
N PRO A 107 -4.77 0.50 14.58
CA PRO A 107 -4.85 0.48 16.05
C PRO A 107 -5.00 1.90 16.65
N LEU A 108 -5.82 2.74 16.03
CA LEU A 108 -6.19 4.08 16.48
C LEU A 108 -7.55 4.10 17.18
N ALA A 109 -7.81 5.15 17.95
CA ALA A 109 -9.11 5.38 18.53
C ALA A 109 -10.18 5.65 17.45
N GLY A 110 -11.43 5.34 17.72
CA GLY A 110 -12.53 5.82 16.89
C GLY A 110 -12.63 7.33 16.95
N ASP A 111 -13.13 7.96 15.87
CA ASP A 111 -13.32 9.41 15.76
C ASP A 111 -12.06 10.26 16.04
N SER A 112 -10.88 9.74 15.66
CA SER A 112 -9.59 10.41 15.88
C SER A 112 -9.02 11.08 14.63
N CYS A 113 -9.55 10.78 13.44
CA CYS A 113 -8.99 11.22 12.17
C CYS A 113 -9.94 12.18 11.45
N ALA A 114 -9.44 13.33 11.04
CA ALA A 114 -10.17 14.28 10.18
C ALA A 114 -10.10 13.89 8.70
N LEU A 115 -8.99 13.27 8.29
CA LEU A 115 -8.72 12.90 6.90
C LEU A 115 -7.91 11.61 6.84
N ILE A 116 -8.35 10.67 6.00
CA ILE A 116 -7.58 9.49 5.64
C ILE A 116 -7.41 9.49 4.12
N TYR A 117 -6.17 9.38 3.68
CA TYR A 117 -5.78 9.31 2.27
C TYR A 117 -5.09 7.99 1.98
N SER A 118 -5.37 7.42 0.82
CA SER A 118 -4.65 6.27 0.29
C SER A 118 -4.61 6.34 -1.23
N SER A 119 -3.44 6.10 -1.81
CA SER A 119 -3.22 6.18 -3.25
C SER A 119 -2.38 5.00 -3.71
N HIS A 120 -2.90 4.25 -4.70
CA HIS A 120 -2.22 3.09 -5.28
C HIS A 120 -1.68 2.11 -4.23
N PHE A 121 -2.56 1.78 -3.28
CA PHE A 121 -2.24 0.86 -2.19
C PHE A 121 -3.29 -0.23 -2.00
N LEU A 122 -4.58 0.11 -2.12
CA LEU A 122 -5.66 -0.81 -1.79
C LEU A 122 -5.68 -2.03 -2.72
N GLU A 123 -5.24 -1.88 -3.97
CA GLU A 123 -5.08 -2.95 -4.95
C GLU A 123 -4.02 -3.98 -4.56
N HIS A 124 -3.06 -3.62 -3.70
CA HIS A 124 -2.05 -4.55 -3.16
C HIS A 124 -2.60 -5.42 -2.03
N LEU A 125 -3.81 -5.16 -1.56
CA LEU A 125 -4.47 -5.97 -0.54
C LEU A 125 -5.43 -6.98 -1.16
N GLU A 126 -5.50 -8.19 -0.58
CA GLU A 126 -6.61 -9.08 -0.88
C GLU A 126 -7.94 -8.40 -0.49
N TYR A 127 -9.00 -8.67 -1.22
CA TYR A 127 -10.29 -8.01 -1.04
C TYR A 127 -10.80 -8.01 0.42
N ARG A 128 -10.61 -9.14 1.12
CA ARG A 128 -10.96 -9.26 2.55
C ARG A 128 -10.21 -8.27 3.45
N HIS A 129 -8.92 -8.06 3.19
CA HIS A 129 -8.10 -7.13 3.96
C HIS A 129 -8.45 -5.68 3.61
N GLY A 130 -8.74 -5.40 2.33
CA GLY A 130 -9.24 -4.09 1.90
C GLY A 130 -10.53 -3.71 2.61
N ILE A 131 -11.52 -4.63 2.66
CA ILE A 131 -12.78 -4.40 3.39
C ILE A 131 -12.53 -4.15 4.88
N ALA A 132 -11.67 -4.94 5.52
CA ALA A 132 -11.36 -4.79 6.94
C ALA A 132 -10.70 -3.44 7.22
N LEU A 133 -9.73 -3.04 6.38
CA LEU A 133 -9.06 -1.75 6.49
C LEU A 133 -10.03 -0.57 6.28
N MET A 134 -10.90 -0.63 5.28
CA MET A 134 -11.89 0.43 5.04
C MET A 134 -12.91 0.55 6.17
N ARG A 135 -13.27 -0.56 6.82
CA ARG A 135 -14.09 -0.54 8.04
C ARG A 135 -13.36 0.16 9.20
N ASP A 136 -12.07 -0.09 9.34
CA ASP A 136 -11.26 0.61 10.33
C ASP A 136 -11.08 2.09 9.99
N CYS A 137 -10.91 2.46 8.72
CA CYS A 137 -10.91 3.85 8.28
C CYS A 137 -12.22 4.56 8.65
N HIS A 138 -13.36 3.92 8.38
CA HIS A 138 -14.66 4.45 8.80
C HIS A 138 -14.75 4.63 10.32
N ARG A 139 -14.28 3.66 11.10
CA ARG A 139 -14.25 3.73 12.56
C ARG A 139 -13.38 4.89 13.07
N CYS A 140 -12.18 5.04 12.50
CA CYS A 140 -11.20 6.04 12.93
C CYS A 140 -11.54 7.47 12.48
N LEU A 141 -12.24 7.66 11.37
CA LEU A 141 -12.68 8.98 10.95
C LEU A 141 -13.66 9.58 11.96
N GLU A 142 -13.54 10.87 12.22
CA GLU A 142 -14.52 11.65 12.97
C GLU A 142 -15.79 11.89 12.13
N ARG A 143 -16.88 12.31 12.77
CA ARG A 143 -18.11 12.64 12.04
C ARG A 143 -17.86 13.77 11.06
N GLY A 144 -18.15 13.55 9.79
CA GLY A 144 -17.83 14.48 8.69
C GLY A 144 -16.38 14.42 8.22
N GLY A 145 -15.56 13.52 8.79
CA GLY A 145 -14.21 13.25 8.33
C GLY A 145 -14.20 12.63 6.93
N LEU A 146 -13.14 12.91 6.19
CA LEU A 146 -13.01 12.57 4.78
C LEU A 146 -12.10 11.36 4.58
N LEU A 147 -12.59 10.34 3.86
CA LEU A 147 -11.76 9.36 3.18
C LEU A 147 -11.52 9.80 1.73
N ARG A 148 -10.26 9.83 1.32
CA ARG A 148 -9.84 10.08 -0.07
C ARG A 148 -9.07 8.88 -0.59
N LEU A 149 -9.55 8.28 -1.71
CA LEU A 149 -8.89 7.18 -2.40
C LEU A 149 -8.52 7.57 -3.82
N ALA A 150 -7.31 7.21 -4.24
CA ALA A 150 -6.87 7.18 -5.63
C ALA A 150 -6.50 5.74 -5.98
N LEU A 151 -7.09 5.18 -7.02
CA LEU A 151 -6.91 3.78 -7.42
C LEU A 151 -6.64 3.69 -8.92
N PRO A 152 -5.85 2.72 -9.41
CA PRO A 152 -5.68 2.49 -10.84
C PRO A 152 -7.03 2.33 -11.54
N ASP A 153 -7.25 3.04 -12.64
CA ASP A 153 -8.48 2.93 -13.40
C ASP A 153 -8.37 1.82 -14.46
N PHE A 154 -8.61 0.60 -14.03
CA PHE A 154 -8.58 -0.58 -14.88
C PHE A 154 -9.47 -0.49 -16.13
N ARG A 155 -10.49 0.35 -16.13
CA ARG A 155 -11.35 0.56 -17.30
C ARG A 155 -10.60 1.21 -18.45
N LEU A 156 -9.61 2.07 -18.16
CA LEU A 156 -8.75 2.68 -19.17
C LEU A 156 -7.89 1.61 -19.86
N ASP A 157 -7.31 0.69 -19.07
CA ASP A 157 -6.47 -0.40 -19.58
C ASP A 157 -7.28 -1.33 -20.50
N LEU A 158 -8.49 -1.73 -20.05
CA LEU A 158 -9.40 -2.55 -20.86
C LEU A 158 -9.85 -1.84 -22.14
N HIS A 159 -10.14 -0.56 -22.06
CA HIS A 159 -10.54 0.22 -23.23
C HIS A 159 -9.40 0.29 -24.25
N ALA A 160 -8.18 0.56 -23.79
CA ALA A 160 -7.00 0.58 -24.65
C ALA A 160 -6.77 -0.77 -25.32
N TYR A 161 -6.90 -1.87 -24.57
CA TYR A 161 -6.77 -3.23 -25.11
C TYR A 161 -7.82 -3.51 -26.20
N LEU A 162 -9.09 -3.25 -25.91
CA LEU A 162 -10.20 -3.55 -26.84
C LEU A 162 -10.17 -2.69 -28.10
N SER A 163 -9.69 -1.44 -28.01
CA SER A 163 -9.56 -0.53 -29.15
C SER A 163 -8.23 -0.69 -29.90
N GLY A 164 -7.27 -1.43 -29.37
CA GLY A 164 -5.93 -1.54 -29.94
C GLY A 164 -5.13 -0.24 -29.85
N ASP A 165 -5.35 0.55 -28.80
CA ASP A 165 -4.73 1.86 -28.59
C ASP A 165 -3.30 1.74 -28.07
N TRP A 166 -2.36 1.56 -28.99
CA TRP A 166 -0.94 1.58 -28.66
C TRP A 166 -0.43 2.96 -28.22
N GLY A 167 -1.15 4.04 -28.55
CA GLY A 167 -0.81 5.39 -28.08
C GLY A 167 -0.95 5.50 -26.56
N TYR A 168 -1.96 4.89 -25.98
CA TYR A 168 -2.17 4.79 -24.54
C TYR A 168 -0.96 4.10 -23.86
N VAL A 169 -0.53 2.96 -24.39
CA VAL A 169 0.60 2.21 -23.87
C VAL A 169 1.90 3.00 -23.96
N ALA A 170 2.17 3.61 -25.12
CA ALA A 170 3.38 4.42 -25.32
C ALA A 170 3.44 5.63 -24.39
N GLU A 171 2.29 6.26 -24.11
CA GLU A 171 2.22 7.39 -23.18
C GLU A 171 2.45 6.94 -21.75
N PHE A 172 1.87 5.80 -21.34
CA PHE A 172 2.14 5.21 -20.02
C PHE A 172 3.63 4.91 -19.86
N ASP A 173 4.26 4.24 -20.84
CA ASP A 173 5.68 3.91 -20.83
C ASP A 173 6.55 5.16 -20.69
N ARG A 174 6.24 6.19 -21.44
CA ARG A 174 6.96 7.47 -21.37
C ARG A 174 6.92 8.10 -19.96
N ILE A 175 5.78 8.04 -19.30
CA ILE A 175 5.61 8.62 -17.96
C ILE A 175 6.23 7.73 -16.89
N ALA A 176 6.08 6.41 -17.03
CA ALA A 176 6.53 5.42 -16.05
C ALA A 176 8.04 5.13 -16.13
N ALA A 177 8.70 5.46 -17.24
CA ALA A 177 10.12 5.17 -17.47
C ALA A 177 11.06 5.64 -16.34
N PRO A 178 10.88 6.81 -15.71
CA PRO A 178 11.72 7.24 -14.59
C PRO A 178 11.67 6.29 -13.38
N ASP A 179 10.53 5.66 -13.14
CA ASP A 179 10.31 4.80 -11.97
C ASP A 179 10.60 3.33 -12.28
N PHE A 180 10.37 2.89 -13.52
CA PHE A 180 10.39 1.48 -13.91
C PHE A 180 11.44 1.11 -14.97
N GLY A 181 12.14 2.09 -15.55
CA GLY A 181 13.12 1.90 -16.63
C GLY A 181 12.50 1.93 -18.03
N GLU A 182 13.36 2.20 -19.05
CA GLU A 182 12.91 2.27 -20.45
C GLU A 182 12.60 0.88 -21.01
N GLY A 183 11.62 0.82 -21.91
CA GLY A 183 11.35 -0.35 -22.76
C GLY A 183 10.79 -1.54 -22.02
N PHE A 184 10.00 -1.31 -21.00
CA PHE A 184 9.28 -2.36 -20.27
C PHE A 184 10.18 -3.50 -19.75
N GLU A 185 11.21 -3.17 -18.99
CA GLU A 185 11.68 -4.11 -17.96
C GLU A 185 10.55 -4.55 -17.03
N LEU A 186 9.42 -3.90 -17.17
CA LEU A 186 8.12 -4.16 -16.54
C LEU A 186 7.62 -5.60 -16.76
N ILE A 187 8.00 -6.24 -17.87
CA ILE A 187 7.61 -7.62 -18.15
C ILE A 187 8.79 -8.54 -17.82
N ARG A 188 9.13 -8.60 -16.54
CA ARG A 188 10.22 -9.44 -16.04
C ARG A 188 9.98 -10.92 -16.42
N GLY A 189 11.06 -11.59 -16.81
CA GLY A 189 11.01 -13.00 -17.19
C GLY A 189 10.60 -13.27 -18.64
N MET A 190 10.16 -12.28 -19.39
CA MET A 190 9.91 -12.41 -20.83
C MET A 190 11.22 -12.16 -21.61
N PRO A 191 11.55 -13.00 -22.61
CA PRO A 191 12.67 -12.75 -23.51
C PRO A 191 12.58 -11.35 -24.14
N PRO A 192 13.68 -10.57 -24.24
CA PRO A 192 13.64 -9.20 -24.74
C PRO A 192 12.97 -9.05 -26.12
N GLU A 193 13.16 -10.03 -26.99
CA GLU A 193 12.59 -10.07 -28.34
C GLU A 193 11.08 -10.25 -28.40
N LEU A 194 10.45 -10.68 -27.30
CA LEU A 194 8.99 -10.84 -27.18
C LEU A 194 8.32 -9.71 -26.40
N ARG A 195 9.10 -8.92 -25.67
CA ARG A 195 8.55 -7.86 -24.82
C ARG A 195 7.84 -6.80 -25.65
N GLY A 196 6.65 -6.42 -25.22
CA GLY A 196 5.90 -5.34 -25.84
C GLY A 196 5.39 -5.64 -27.26
N GLN A 197 5.43 -6.87 -27.70
CA GLN A 197 4.94 -7.29 -29.01
C GLN A 197 3.41 -7.47 -29.03
N ALA A 198 2.82 -7.75 -27.86
CA ALA A 198 1.39 -7.93 -27.71
C ALA A 198 0.84 -6.99 -26.65
N MET A 199 -0.31 -6.39 -26.91
CA MET A 199 -0.96 -5.51 -25.93
C MET A 199 -1.39 -6.25 -24.66
N ALA A 200 -1.61 -7.56 -24.76
CA ALA A 200 -1.89 -8.42 -23.60
C ALA A 200 -0.76 -8.38 -22.54
N ASP A 201 0.49 -8.18 -22.95
CA ASP A 201 1.62 -8.09 -22.03
C ASP A 201 1.50 -6.88 -21.11
N TYR A 202 1.05 -5.77 -21.65
CA TYR A 202 0.81 -4.53 -20.92
C TYR A 202 -0.38 -4.66 -19.98
N VAL A 203 -1.50 -5.22 -20.47
CA VAL A 203 -2.68 -5.48 -19.63
C VAL A 203 -2.32 -6.42 -18.48
N ASN A 204 -1.50 -7.44 -18.74
CA ASN A 204 -1.01 -8.34 -17.70
C ASN A 204 -0.19 -7.59 -16.64
N PHE A 205 0.66 -6.65 -17.07
CA PHE A 205 1.39 -5.79 -16.14
C PHE A 205 0.44 -4.91 -15.32
N PHE A 206 -0.48 -4.19 -15.95
CA PHE A 206 -1.42 -3.30 -15.25
C PHE A 206 -2.27 -4.06 -14.22
N ILE A 207 -2.70 -5.28 -14.57
CA ILE A 207 -3.50 -6.11 -13.66
C ILE A 207 -2.67 -6.69 -12.51
N TYR A 208 -1.50 -7.25 -12.81
CA TYR A 208 -0.78 -8.06 -11.82
C TYR A 208 0.43 -7.36 -11.20
N GLN A 209 1.03 -6.39 -11.89
CA GLN A 209 2.24 -5.68 -11.45
C GLN A 209 3.24 -6.63 -10.75
N TYR A 210 3.71 -7.64 -11.49
CA TYR A 210 4.61 -8.70 -10.97
C TYR A 210 4.05 -9.52 -9.80
N GLY A 211 2.73 -9.57 -9.64
CA GLY A 211 2.07 -10.25 -8.53
C GLY A 211 1.88 -9.38 -7.28
N GLU A 212 2.20 -8.10 -7.36
CA GLU A 212 1.95 -7.15 -6.27
C GLU A 212 0.47 -6.77 -6.14
N HIS A 213 -0.24 -6.59 -7.27
CA HIS A 213 -1.68 -6.38 -7.26
C HIS A 213 -2.41 -7.68 -6.92
N LYS A 214 -3.28 -7.62 -5.93
CA LYS A 214 -4.11 -8.73 -5.44
C LYS A 214 -5.58 -8.56 -5.81
N THR A 215 -5.99 -7.33 -6.07
CA THR A 215 -7.39 -6.97 -6.34
C THR A 215 -7.44 -5.89 -7.40
N ILE A 216 -8.44 -5.97 -8.27
CA ILE A 216 -8.74 -4.95 -9.26
C ILE A 216 -9.95 -4.17 -8.78
N TYR A 217 -9.84 -2.85 -8.88
CA TYR A 217 -10.92 -1.93 -8.57
C TYR A 217 -11.37 -1.15 -9.80
N ASP A 218 -12.66 -0.90 -9.88
CA ASP A 218 -13.25 0.18 -10.62
C ASP A 218 -14.08 1.04 -9.67
N HIS A 219 -14.64 2.12 -10.21
CA HIS A 219 -15.44 3.03 -9.41
C HIS A 219 -16.64 2.33 -8.74
N GLU A 220 -17.30 1.40 -9.44
CA GLU A 220 -18.52 0.76 -8.97
C GLU A 220 -18.23 -0.20 -7.81
N ASN A 221 -17.28 -1.12 -7.97
CA ASN A 221 -16.98 -2.07 -6.90
C ASN A 221 -16.35 -1.41 -5.68
N ALA A 222 -15.51 -0.38 -5.87
CA ALA A 222 -14.94 0.39 -4.78
C ALA A 222 -16.01 1.20 -4.02
N GLN A 223 -16.97 1.81 -4.72
CA GLN A 223 -18.11 2.49 -4.10
C GLN A 223 -18.95 1.52 -3.28
N LEU A 224 -19.34 0.37 -3.85
CA LEU A 224 -20.13 -0.65 -3.15
C LEU A 224 -19.42 -1.16 -1.88
N MET A 225 -18.11 -1.34 -1.94
CA MET A 225 -17.31 -1.71 -0.77
C MET A 225 -17.36 -0.65 0.32
N LEU A 226 -17.20 0.63 -0.02
CA LEU A 226 -17.23 1.72 0.95
C LEU A 226 -18.63 1.89 1.58
N GLU A 227 -19.69 1.80 0.78
CA GLU A 227 -21.07 1.81 1.26
C GLU A 227 -21.35 0.62 2.20
N HIS A 228 -20.86 -0.58 1.85
CA HIS A 228 -20.98 -1.79 2.68
C HIS A 228 -20.32 -1.64 4.07
N VAL A 229 -19.20 -0.93 4.16
CA VAL A 229 -18.50 -0.73 5.44
C VAL A 229 -19.04 0.45 6.25
N GLY A 230 -20.01 1.21 5.73
CA GLY A 230 -20.76 2.20 6.48
C GLY A 230 -20.60 3.66 6.03
N PHE A 231 -19.84 3.95 4.98
CA PHE A 231 -19.76 5.33 4.48
C PHE A 231 -21.10 5.78 3.90
N GLY A 232 -21.60 6.93 4.40
CA GLY A 232 -22.92 7.43 4.01
C GLY A 232 -22.96 8.24 2.72
N SER A 233 -21.82 8.77 2.27
CA SER A 233 -21.71 9.54 1.04
C SER A 233 -20.42 9.16 0.33
N VAL A 234 -20.55 8.37 -0.72
CA VAL A 234 -19.44 7.97 -1.58
C VAL A 234 -19.62 8.61 -2.95
N GLN A 235 -18.62 9.36 -3.39
CA GLN A 235 -18.71 10.13 -4.63
C GLN A 235 -17.44 9.96 -5.46
N ARG A 236 -17.63 9.84 -6.78
CA ARG A 236 -16.53 10.01 -7.71
C ARG A 236 -16.04 11.46 -7.68
N SER A 237 -14.74 11.65 -7.71
CA SER A 237 -14.10 12.95 -7.69
C SER A 237 -13.05 13.02 -8.80
N SER A 238 -12.59 14.22 -9.11
CA SER A 238 -11.45 14.45 -9.98
C SER A 238 -10.16 14.51 -9.16
N HIS A 239 -9.03 14.44 -9.85
CA HIS A 239 -7.73 14.75 -9.27
C HIS A 239 -7.72 16.14 -8.62
N ARG A 240 -7.08 16.23 -7.46
CA ARG A 240 -6.88 17.47 -6.70
C ARG A 240 -5.41 17.57 -6.30
N GLU A 241 -4.69 18.49 -6.91
CA GLU A 241 -3.26 18.66 -6.69
C GLU A 241 -2.90 18.90 -5.20
N ASP A 242 -3.77 19.62 -4.46
CA ASP A 242 -3.59 19.89 -3.02
C ASP A 242 -3.69 18.64 -2.13
N LEU A 243 -4.35 17.59 -2.60
CA LEU A 243 -4.48 16.32 -1.89
C LEU A 243 -3.73 15.16 -2.57
N ASP A 244 -3.75 15.08 -3.89
CA ASP A 244 -3.27 13.93 -4.64
C ASP A 244 -1.82 14.13 -5.12
N GLY A 245 -1.28 15.35 -5.01
CA GLY A 245 0.05 15.70 -5.51
C GLY A 245 0.08 15.88 -7.03
N SER A 246 1.29 15.99 -7.59
CA SER A 246 1.52 16.29 -9.01
C SER A 246 2.01 15.10 -9.84
N ASP A 247 1.87 13.88 -9.34
CA ASP A 247 2.28 12.66 -10.03
C ASP A 247 1.44 12.46 -11.30
N GLU A 248 2.10 12.42 -12.46
CA GLU A 248 1.44 12.37 -13.77
C GLU A 248 0.76 11.02 -14.01
N ILE A 249 1.31 9.90 -13.52
CA ILE A 249 0.69 8.58 -13.61
C ILE A 249 -0.62 8.58 -12.85
N ARG A 250 -0.60 9.02 -11.58
CA ARG A 250 -1.79 9.08 -10.74
C ARG A 250 -2.84 10.00 -11.33
N GLN A 251 -2.43 11.14 -11.88
CA GLN A 251 -3.35 12.09 -12.51
C GLN A 251 -4.08 11.50 -13.73
N LYS A 252 -3.37 10.74 -14.58
CA LYS A 252 -3.92 10.25 -15.86
C LYS A 252 -4.57 8.88 -15.77
N TYR A 253 -4.04 7.99 -14.91
CA TYR A 253 -4.37 6.56 -14.93
C TYR A 253 -5.11 6.11 -13.66
N SER A 254 -5.64 7.07 -12.88
CA SER A 254 -6.40 6.76 -11.67
C SER A 254 -7.82 7.28 -11.73
N PHE A 255 -8.70 6.60 -11.02
CA PHE A 255 -9.96 7.19 -10.60
C PHE A 255 -9.90 7.56 -9.11
N TYR A 256 -10.74 8.52 -8.74
CA TYR A 256 -10.75 9.09 -7.40
C TYR A 256 -12.10 8.96 -6.75
N LEU A 257 -12.10 8.58 -5.47
CA LEU A 257 -13.28 8.52 -4.62
C LEU A 257 -13.11 9.41 -3.39
N GLN A 258 -14.20 10.02 -3.00
CA GLN A 258 -14.35 10.69 -1.71
C GLN A 258 -15.53 10.07 -0.96
N ALA A 259 -15.34 9.80 0.33
CA ALA A 259 -16.40 9.29 1.18
C ALA A 259 -16.37 10.01 2.53
N LEU A 260 -17.54 10.34 3.05
CA LEU A 260 -17.71 10.97 4.37
C LEU A 260 -18.27 9.97 5.36
N LYS A 261 -17.78 10.04 6.61
CA LYS A 261 -18.37 9.33 7.73
C LYS A 261 -19.64 9.99 8.21
#